data_49505c1e988b7ef74e65d67fead86467
#
_entry.id   49505c1e988b7ef74e65d67fead86467
#
_cell.length_a   1.000
_cell.length_b   1.000
_cell.length_c   1.000
_cell.angle_alpha   90.00
_cell.angle_beta   90.00
_cell.angle_gamma   90.00
#
_symmetry.space_group_name_H-M   'P 1'
#
loop_
_entity.id
_entity.type
_entity.pdbx_description
1 polymer ?
#
loop_
_entity_poly.entity_id
_entity_poly.type
_entity_poly.pdbx_seq_one_letter_code
_entity_poly.pdbx_strand_id
1 'polypeptide(L)'
;MLSILLLEKKDKKIYMGLSATDPLTELLNRRALQNAVEEELKKKGIGYFIFIDIDNFKIYNDIYGHNNGDLCLKHCAHIMKKCFPEDSILGRYGGDEFVVCLKGATQKDAYIYMQEFQSWLAPLILSTGEVAELSVSAGGAAYPDQGEDFVSLCRSADAALYEVKQNGKGDFRVKV
;
A
#
# COMPACT_ATOMS: atom_id res chain seq x y z
N MET A 1 40.64 2.68 7.98
CA MET A 1 39.59 1.76 7.39
C MET A 1 38.27 1.81 8.16
N LEU A 2 38.27 1.72 9.49
CA LEU A 2 37.03 1.72 10.29
C LEU A 2 36.26 3.06 10.22
N SER A 3 36.94 4.19 10.13
CA SER A 3 36.36 5.54 10.07
C SER A 3 35.65 5.82 8.73
N ILE A 4 36.13 5.27 7.62
CA ILE A 4 35.49 5.41 6.29
C ILE A 4 34.19 4.62 6.22
N LEU A 5 34.17 3.39 6.74
CA LEU A 5 32.98 2.57 6.85
C LEU A 5 31.88 3.19 7.75
N LEU A 6 32.29 3.91 8.79
CA LEU A 6 31.35 4.64 9.66
C LEU A 6 30.78 5.89 9.00
N LEU A 7 31.58 6.59 8.19
CA LEU A 7 31.12 7.74 7.39
C LEU A 7 30.15 7.28 6.30
N GLU A 8 30.47 6.23 5.54
CA GLU A 8 29.58 5.68 4.51
C GLU A 8 28.25 5.18 5.11
N LYS A 9 28.28 4.57 6.31
CA LYS A 9 27.03 4.17 7.00
C LYS A 9 26.23 5.38 7.50
N LYS A 10 26.88 6.45 7.93
CA LYS A 10 26.25 7.68 8.40
C LYS A 10 25.62 8.45 7.22
N ASP A 11 26.34 8.55 6.11
CA ASP A 11 25.84 9.18 4.89
C ASP A 11 24.69 8.37 4.29
N LYS A 12 24.78 7.04 4.20
CA LYS A 12 23.69 6.17 3.77
C LYS A 12 22.46 6.31 4.65
N LYS A 13 22.61 6.47 5.98
CA LYS A 13 21.51 6.69 6.92
C LYS A 13 20.87 8.08 6.75
N ILE A 14 21.67 9.10 6.42
CA ILE A 14 21.22 10.46 6.11
C ILE A 14 20.48 10.46 4.77
N TYR A 15 21.01 9.82 3.72
CA TYR A 15 20.35 9.69 2.41
C TYR A 15 19.06 8.88 2.48
N MET A 16 19.02 7.77 3.24
CA MET A 16 17.77 7.02 3.50
C MET A 16 16.75 7.85 4.28
N GLY A 17 17.18 8.79 5.13
CA GLY A 17 16.31 9.74 5.83
C GLY A 17 15.74 10.84 4.93
N LEU A 18 16.34 11.10 3.76
CA LEU A 18 15.92 12.10 2.78
C LEU A 18 15.09 11.51 1.63
N SER A 19 15.16 10.19 1.38
CA SER A 19 14.36 9.57 0.34
C SER A 19 12.88 9.63 0.68
N ALA A 20 12.07 10.04 -0.29
CA ALA A 20 10.60 10.02 -0.18
C ALA A 20 10.00 8.67 -0.58
N THR A 21 10.77 7.78 -1.20
CA THR A 21 10.30 6.51 -1.73
C THR A 21 10.79 5.31 -0.91
N ASP A 22 10.02 4.23 -0.94
CA ASP A 22 10.42 2.91 -0.49
C ASP A 22 11.40 2.30 -1.53
N PRO A 23 12.59 1.83 -1.14
CA PRO A 23 13.62 1.39 -2.08
C PRO A 23 13.27 0.09 -2.81
N LEU A 24 12.33 -0.71 -2.30
CA LEU A 24 11.92 -1.97 -2.92
C LEU A 24 10.81 -1.76 -3.96
N THR A 25 9.81 -0.94 -3.63
CA THR A 25 8.57 -0.78 -4.42
C THR A 25 8.53 0.52 -5.22
N GLU A 26 9.40 1.47 -4.90
CA GLU A 26 9.44 2.82 -5.49
C GLU A 26 8.15 3.63 -5.30
N LEU A 27 7.25 3.17 -4.44
CA LEU A 27 6.12 3.96 -3.96
C LEU A 27 6.59 4.92 -2.86
N LEU A 28 5.74 5.85 -2.45
CA LEU A 28 6.04 6.68 -1.29
C LEU A 28 6.29 5.79 -0.06
N ASN A 29 7.33 6.08 0.70
CA ASN A 29 7.53 5.46 2.00
C ASN A 29 6.52 6.04 3.00
N ARG A 30 6.37 5.38 4.16
CA ARG A 30 5.38 5.73 5.18
C ARG A 30 5.38 7.23 5.55
N ARG A 31 6.57 7.83 5.70
CA ARG A 31 6.69 9.25 6.07
C ARG A 31 6.22 10.18 4.94
N ALA A 32 6.66 9.94 3.72
CA ALA A 32 6.28 10.73 2.56
C ALA A 32 4.80 10.56 2.21
N LEU A 33 4.27 9.34 2.34
CA LEU A 33 2.86 9.01 2.20
C LEU A 33 2.01 9.83 3.19
N GLN A 34 2.35 9.80 4.49
CA GLN A 34 1.63 10.57 5.51
C GLN A 34 1.63 12.07 5.16
N ASN A 35 2.79 12.63 4.84
CA ASN A 35 2.90 14.05 4.49
C ASN A 35 2.05 14.40 3.24
N ALA A 36 2.06 13.55 2.21
CA ALA A 36 1.31 13.78 0.99
C ALA A 36 -0.21 13.73 1.23
N VAL A 37 -0.68 12.80 2.04
CA VAL A 37 -2.11 12.69 2.42
C VAL A 37 -2.51 13.90 3.28
N GLU A 38 -1.72 14.29 4.28
CA GLU A 38 -2.01 15.46 5.12
C GLU A 38 -2.09 16.76 4.28
N GLU A 39 -1.22 16.92 3.27
CA GLU A 39 -1.28 18.06 2.36
C GLU A 39 -2.53 18.01 1.46
N GLU A 40 -2.98 16.83 1.05
CA GLU A 40 -4.24 16.69 0.30
C GLU A 40 -5.45 17.05 1.16
N LEU A 41 -5.50 16.58 2.39
CA LEU A 41 -6.62 16.87 3.32
C LEU A 41 -6.76 18.36 3.63
N LYS A 42 -5.66 19.12 3.66
CA LYS A 42 -5.72 20.60 3.82
C LYS A 42 -6.48 21.31 2.71
N LYS A 43 -6.61 20.71 1.53
CA LYS A 43 -7.37 21.27 0.41
C LYS A 43 -8.88 21.20 0.62
N LYS A 44 -9.34 20.51 1.66
CA LYS A 44 -10.75 20.32 2.02
C LYS A 44 -11.58 19.70 0.88
N GLY A 45 -10.96 18.85 0.09
CA GLY A 45 -11.61 18.03 -0.94
C GLY A 45 -12.27 16.79 -0.35
N ILE A 46 -12.90 16.03 -1.24
CA ILE A 46 -13.45 14.69 -0.92
C ILE A 46 -12.60 13.61 -1.57
N GLY A 47 -12.70 12.39 -1.08
CA GLY A 47 -12.06 11.23 -1.70
C GLY A 47 -12.10 9.99 -0.82
N TYR A 48 -11.29 9.02 -1.20
CA TYR A 48 -11.21 7.75 -0.49
C TYR A 48 -9.77 7.40 -0.11
N PHE A 49 -9.57 7.05 1.14
CA PHE A 49 -8.36 6.47 1.69
C PHE A 49 -8.54 4.96 1.82
N ILE A 50 -7.68 4.17 1.18
CA ILE A 50 -7.77 2.71 1.14
C ILE A 50 -6.50 2.13 1.76
N PHE A 51 -6.68 1.28 2.77
CA PHE A 51 -5.61 0.50 3.37
C PHE A 51 -5.66 -0.92 2.80
N ILE A 52 -4.54 -1.40 2.26
CA ILE A 52 -4.42 -2.68 1.55
C ILE A 52 -3.37 -3.53 2.26
N ASP A 53 -3.65 -4.82 2.41
CA ASP A 53 -2.74 -5.79 3.02
C ASP A 53 -2.71 -7.07 2.17
N ILE A 54 -1.53 -7.59 1.90
CA ILE A 54 -1.35 -8.82 1.13
C ILE A 54 -1.71 -10.03 2.01
N ASP A 55 -2.69 -10.81 1.55
CA ASP A 55 -3.19 -11.95 2.29
C ASP A 55 -2.12 -13.05 2.46
N ASN A 56 -1.96 -13.50 3.70
CA ASN A 56 -1.06 -14.59 4.05
C ASN A 56 0.42 -14.37 3.65
N PHE A 57 0.88 -13.12 3.55
CA PHE A 57 2.23 -12.78 3.07
C PHE A 57 3.34 -13.49 3.83
N LYS A 58 3.20 -13.69 5.15
CA LYS A 58 4.16 -14.46 5.94
C LYS A 58 4.23 -15.92 5.47
N ILE A 59 3.08 -16.56 5.26
CA ILE A 59 3.01 -17.94 4.76
C ILE A 59 3.62 -18.02 3.36
N TYR A 60 3.37 -17.02 2.51
CA TYR A 60 3.96 -16.90 1.20
C TYR A 60 5.50 -16.87 1.26
N ASN A 61 6.06 -16.06 2.16
CA ASN A 61 7.52 -16.04 2.40
C ASN A 61 8.07 -17.36 2.92
N ASP A 62 7.34 -18.02 3.82
CA ASP A 62 7.74 -19.31 4.39
C ASP A 62 7.78 -20.43 3.32
N ILE A 63 6.89 -20.40 2.33
CA ILE A 63 6.81 -21.38 1.24
C ILE A 63 7.79 -21.05 0.11
N TYR A 64 7.81 -19.81 -0.36
CA TYR A 64 8.51 -19.41 -1.59
C TYR A 64 9.83 -18.65 -1.35
N GLY A 65 10.12 -18.32 -0.08
CA GLY A 65 11.31 -17.56 0.33
C GLY A 65 11.18 -16.06 0.15
N HIS A 66 12.00 -15.32 0.88
CA HIS A 66 11.96 -13.83 0.92
C HIS A 66 12.20 -13.16 -0.44
N ASN A 67 13.02 -13.76 -1.32
CA ASN A 67 13.25 -13.21 -2.66
C ASN A 67 11.95 -13.19 -3.49
N ASN A 68 11.12 -14.22 -3.38
CA ASN A 68 9.81 -14.24 -4.03
C ASN A 68 8.80 -13.35 -3.30
N GLY A 69 8.93 -13.16 -1.98
CA GLY A 69 8.20 -12.12 -1.24
C GLY A 69 8.49 -10.72 -1.74
N ASP A 70 9.76 -10.40 -2.02
CA ASP A 70 10.15 -9.13 -2.62
C ASP A 70 9.58 -8.95 -4.03
N LEU A 71 9.52 -10.01 -4.85
CA LEU A 71 8.85 -10.00 -6.16
C LEU A 71 7.35 -9.73 -6.01
N CYS A 72 6.70 -10.35 -5.04
CA CYS A 72 5.30 -10.13 -4.70
C CYS A 72 5.02 -8.65 -4.38
N LEU A 73 5.83 -8.04 -3.51
CA LEU A 73 5.72 -6.62 -3.13
C LEU A 73 5.94 -5.68 -4.33
N LYS A 74 6.94 -5.96 -5.17
CA LYS A 74 7.21 -5.20 -6.39
C LYS A 74 6.06 -5.32 -7.40
N HIS A 75 5.53 -6.52 -7.56
CA HIS A 75 4.39 -6.78 -8.45
C HIS A 75 3.15 -6.01 -7.98
N CYS A 76 2.81 -6.09 -6.70
CA CYS A 76 1.72 -5.33 -6.10
C CYS A 76 1.86 -3.84 -6.40
N ALA A 77 3.02 -3.24 -6.13
CA ALA A 77 3.29 -1.83 -6.40
C ALA A 77 3.19 -1.47 -7.88
N HIS A 78 3.65 -2.35 -8.78
CA HIS A 78 3.56 -2.15 -10.22
C HIS A 78 2.10 -2.13 -10.70
N ILE A 79 1.28 -3.08 -10.24
CA ILE A 79 -0.14 -3.12 -10.60
C ILE A 79 -0.88 -1.92 -9.98
N MET A 80 -0.55 -1.50 -8.76
CA MET A 80 -1.10 -0.25 -8.19
C MET A 80 -0.87 0.95 -9.11
N LYS A 81 0.36 1.14 -9.60
CA LYS A 81 0.70 2.24 -10.51
C LYS A 81 -0.06 2.17 -11.85
N LYS A 82 -0.53 0.99 -12.25
CA LYS A 82 -1.30 0.80 -13.51
C LYS A 82 -2.80 1.02 -13.34
N CYS A 83 -3.36 0.55 -12.22
CA CYS A 83 -4.80 0.52 -12.02
C CYS A 83 -5.36 1.80 -11.40
N PHE A 84 -4.59 2.47 -10.52
CA PHE A 84 -5.06 3.68 -9.88
C PHE A 84 -4.74 4.93 -10.70
N PRO A 85 -5.58 5.99 -10.63
CA PRO A 85 -5.35 7.26 -11.32
C PRO A 85 -3.95 7.84 -11.05
N GLU A 86 -3.36 8.49 -12.05
CA GLU A 86 -1.98 9.05 -11.97
C GLU A 86 -1.82 10.09 -10.84
N ASP A 87 -2.89 10.80 -10.51
CA ASP A 87 -2.90 11.80 -9.44
C ASP A 87 -3.16 11.20 -8.04
N SER A 88 -3.36 9.88 -7.93
CA SER A 88 -3.52 9.18 -6.66
C SER A 88 -2.24 9.22 -5.84
N ILE A 89 -2.38 9.24 -4.51
CA ILE A 89 -1.23 9.10 -3.61
C ILE A 89 -1.09 7.62 -3.28
N LEU A 90 0.02 7.01 -3.73
CA LEU A 90 0.33 5.61 -3.54
C LEU A 90 1.55 5.45 -2.63
N GLY A 91 1.45 4.62 -1.59
CA GLY A 91 2.56 4.41 -0.67
C GLY A 91 2.60 3.02 -0.06
N ARG A 92 3.80 2.60 0.34
CA ARG A 92 4.02 1.44 1.18
C ARG A 92 4.05 1.88 2.64
N TYR A 93 3.08 1.42 3.41
CA TYR A 93 2.93 1.80 4.81
C TYR A 93 3.89 1.02 5.72
N GLY A 94 4.09 -0.25 5.44
CA GLY A 94 5.02 -1.14 6.15
C GLY A 94 4.92 -2.57 5.63
N GLY A 95 5.88 -3.42 5.87
CA GLY A 95 5.82 -4.84 5.55
C GLY A 95 5.13 -5.16 4.22
N ASP A 96 3.96 -5.73 4.31
CA ASP A 96 3.02 -6.10 3.26
C ASP A 96 1.81 -5.15 3.14
N GLU A 97 1.86 -3.99 3.80
CA GLU A 97 0.79 -3.00 3.86
C GLU A 97 1.02 -1.84 2.90
N PHE A 98 -0.02 -1.50 2.15
CA PHE A 98 -0.02 -0.40 1.18
C PHE A 98 -1.19 0.55 1.44
N VAL A 99 -1.06 1.77 0.93
CA VAL A 99 -2.12 2.78 1.01
C VAL A 99 -2.31 3.44 -0.34
N VAL A 100 -3.59 3.67 -0.67
CA VAL A 100 -4.03 4.47 -1.79
C VAL A 100 -4.90 5.61 -1.26
N CYS A 101 -4.60 6.86 -1.66
CA CYS A 101 -5.50 7.98 -1.43
C CYS A 101 -6.00 8.49 -2.79
N LEU A 102 -7.29 8.30 -3.05
CA LEU A 102 -7.99 8.68 -4.27
C LEU A 102 -8.60 10.06 -4.08
N LYS A 103 -8.17 11.03 -4.87
CA LYS A 103 -8.67 12.41 -4.82
C LYS A 103 -9.95 12.55 -5.61
N GLY A 104 -10.94 13.24 -5.06
CA GLY A 104 -12.22 13.50 -5.72
C GLY A 104 -13.06 12.25 -6.02
N ALA A 105 -12.63 11.07 -5.54
CA ALA A 105 -13.28 9.80 -5.83
C ALA A 105 -14.54 9.60 -4.97
N THR A 106 -15.54 8.98 -5.56
CA THR A 106 -16.71 8.46 -4.84
C THR A 106 -16.45 7.04 -4.34
N GLN A 107 -17.35 6.53 -3.49
CA GLN A 107 -17.31 5.13 -3.06
C GLN A 107 -17.36 4.16 -4.26
N LYS A 108 -18.15 4.48 -5.26
CA LYS A 108 -18.26 3.68 -6.49
C LYS A 108 -16.94 3.61 -7.24
N ASP A 109 -16.24 4.74 -7.35
CA ASP A 109 -14.93 4.80 -8.01
C ASP A 109 -13.91 3.96 -7.25
N ALA A 110 -13.89 4.04 -5.90
CA ALA A 110 -13.01 3.22 -5.07
C ALA A 110 -13.25 1.71 -5.29
N TYR A 111 -14.50 1.28 -5.38
CA TYR A 111 -14.84 -0.12 -5.70
C TYR A 111 -14.36 -0.53 -7.09
N ILE A 112 -14.57 0.31 -8.11
CA ILE A 112 -14.14 0.02 -9.49
C ILE A 112 -12.63 -0.16 -9.55
N TYR A 113 -11.85 0.77 -9.02
CA TYR A 113 -10.39 0.69 -9.02
C TYR A 113 -9.87 -0.51 -8.22
N MET A 114 -10.49 -0.81 -7.07
CA MET A 114 -10.09 -1.98 -6.29
C MET A 114 -10.40 -3.30 -6.99
N GLN A 115 -11.54 -3.43 -7.66
CA GLN A 115 -11.85 -4.62 -8.46
C GLN A 115 -10.87 -4.79 -9.62
N GLU A 116 -10.53 -3.72 -10.32
CA GLU A 116 -9.54 -3.75 -11.39
C GLU A 116 -8.17 -4.17 -10.83
N PHE A 117 -7.72 -3.55 -9.76
CA PHE A 117 -6.46 -3.88 -9.10
C PHE A 117 -6.39 -5.36 -8.69
N GLN A 118 -7.42 -5.88 -8.02
CA GLN A 118 -7.48 -7.28 -7.62
C GLN A 118 -7.48 -8.24 -8.81
N SER A 119 -8.15 -7.88 -9.91
CA SER A 119 -8.18 -8.71 -11.13
C SER A 119 -6.85 -8.82 -11.85
N TRP A 120 -5.97 -7.81 -11.74
CA TRP A 120 -4.64 -7.79 -12.34
C TRP A 120 -3.54 -8.35 -11.43
N LEU A 121 -3.84 -8.54 -10.14
CA LEU A 121 -2.84 -8.93 -9.16
C LEU A 121 -2.41 -10.39 -9.31
N ALA A 122 -3.29 -11.28 -9.69
CA ALA A 122 -3.03 -12.70 -9.93
C ALA A 122 -3.19 -13.05 -11.42
N PRO A 123 -2.39 -13.98 -11.97
CA PRO A 123 -1.35 -14.78 -11.31
C PRO A 123 0.02 -14.08 -11.27
N LEU A 124 0.82 -14.36 -10.25
CA LEU A 124 2.22 -13.95 -10.17
C LEU A 124 3.14 -15.10 -10.60
N ILE A 125 4.02 -14.86 -11.58
CA ILE A 125 5.05 -15.82 -11.98
C ILE A 125 6.28 -15.62 -11.09
N LEU A 126 6.64 -16.68 -10.36
CA LEU A 126 7.79 -16.69 -9.45
C LEU A 126 9.11 -16.82 -10.21
N SER A 127 10.22 -16.58 -9.52
CA SER A 127 11.58 -16.77 -10.05
C SER A 127 11.88 -18.23 -10.47
N THR A 128 11.14 -19.18 -9.91
CA THR A 128 11.21 -20.62 -10.28
C THR A 128 10.42 -20.99 -11.53
N GLY A 129 9.58 -20.08 -12.05
CA GLY A 129 8.63 -20.34 -13.12
C GLY A 129 7.27 -20.86 -12.64
N GLU A 130 7.13 -21.13 -11.35
CA GLU A 130 5.84 -21.50 -10.74
C GLU A 130 4.88 -20.29 -10.73
N VAL A 131 3.59 -20.58 -10.78
CA VAL A 131 2.53 -19.58 -10.69
C VAL A 131 1.99 -19.55 -9.26
N ALA A 132 2.06 -18.39 -8.64
CA ALA A 132 1.47 -18.16 -7.32
C ALA A 132 0.22 -17.28 -7.43
N GLU A 133 -0.80 -17.66 -6.70
CA GLU A 133 -2.00 -16.85 -6.54
C GLU A 133 -1.75 -15.78 -5.45
N LEU A 134 -1.93 -14.54 -5.82
CA LEU A 134 -1.79 -13.41 -4.90
C LEU A 134 -3.15 -12.78 -4.66
N SER A 135 -3.52 -12.63 -3.40
CA SER A 135 -4.72 -11.91 -3.01
C SER A 135 -4.41 -10.80 -2.01
N VAL A 136 -5.28 -9.81 -1.96
CA VAL A 136 -5.23 -8.72 -1.00
C VAL A 136 -6.57 -8.50 -0.36
N SER A 137 -6.55 -8.16 0.92
CA SER A 137 -7.69 -7.61 1.63
C SER A 137 -7.53 -6.10 1.75
N ALA A 138 -8.62 -5.36 1.63
CA ALA A 138 -8.57 -3.92 1.72
C ALA A 138 -9.76 -3.33 2.47
N GLY A 139 -9.50 -2.23 3.18
CA GLY A 139 -10.52 -1.43 3.84
C GLY A 139 -10.44 0.03 3.40
N GLY A 140 -11.58 0.67 3.19
CA GLY A 140 -11.67 2.04 2.73
C GLY A 140 -12.37 2.97 3.71
N ALA A 141 -11.97 4.23 3.72
CA ALA A 141 -12.59 5.32 4.46
C ALA A 141 -12.74 6.56 3.59
N ALA A 142 -13.94 7.16 3.58
CA ALA A 142 -14.19 8.42 2.92
C ALA A 142 -13.60 9.59 3.71
N TYR A 143 -12.97 10.53 3.05
CA TYR A 143 -12.62 11.80 3.66
C TYR A 143 -13.42 12.95 3.07
N PRO A 144 -13.85 13.95 3.88
CA PRO A 144 -13.54 14.11 5.30
C PRO A 144 -14.43 13.28 6.25
N ASP A 145 -15.50 12.63 5.78
CA ASP A 145 -16.61 12.09 6.59
C ASP A 145 -16.17 11.04 7.63
N GLN A 146 -15.20 10.20 7.28
CA GLN A 146 -14.71 9.11 8.15
C GLN A 146 -13.29 9.34 8.70
N GLY A 147 -12.72 10.52 8.42
CA GLY A 147 -11.45 10.98 8.95
C GLY A 147 -11.00 12.30 8.30
N GLU A 148 -10.52 13.22 9.14
CA GLU A 148 -10.04 14.54 8.72
C GLU A 148 -8.51 14.65 8.75
N ASP A 149 -7.83 13.63 9.28
CA ASP A 149 -6.38 13.51 9.34
C ASP A 149 -5.92 12.10 8.97
N PHE A 150 -4.63 11.94 8.72
CA PHE A 150 -4.04 10.65 8.32
C PHE A 150 -4.31 9.55 9.34
N VAL A 151 -4.21 9.84 10.63
CA VAL A 151 -4.35 8.85 11.70
C VAL A 151 -5.79 8.35 11.81
N SER A 152 -6.77 9.26 11.73
CA SER A 152 -8.19 8.91 11.77
C SER A 152 -8.61 8.11 10.54
N LEU A 153 -8.08 8.45 9.34
CA LEU A 153 -8.32 7.68 8.12
C LEU A 153 -7.71 6.28 8.20
N CYS A 154 -6.47 6.15 8.66
CA CYS A 154 -5.85 4.83 8.90
C CYS A 154 -6.72 3.98 9.82
N ARG A 155 -7.19 4.52 10.95
CA ARG A 155 -8.04 3.79 11.91
C ARG A 155 -9.36 3.36 11.29
N SER A 156 -9.99 4.23 10.51
CA SER A 156 -11.27 3.93 9.87
C SER A 156 -11.13 2.87 8.78
N ALA A 157 -10.10 2.97 7.94
CA ALA A 157 -9.81 2.00 6.90
C ALA A 157 -9.36 0.64 7.48
N ASP A 158 -8.53 0.64 8.53
CA ASP A 158 -8.09 -0.58 9.22
C ASP A 158 -9.26 -1.34 9.85
N ALA A 159 -10.24 -0.63 10.42
CA ALA A 159 -11.45 -1.26 10.95
C ALA A 159 -12.24 -2.00 9.84
N ALA A 160 -12.38 -1.40 8.66
CA ALA A 160 -13.03 -2.04 7.51
C ALA A 160 -12.19 -3.23 6.97
N LEU A 161 -10.87 -3.09 6.91
CA LEU A 161 -9.94 -4.17 6.55
C LEU A 161 -10.05 -5.36 7.51
N TYR A 162 -10.14 -5.09 8.81
CA TYR A 162 -10.32 -6.14 9.81
C TYR A 162 -11.58 -6.97 9.56
N GLU A 163 -12.72 -6.32 9.20
CA GLU A 163 -13.95 -7.02 8.84
C GLU A 163 -13.76 -7.92 7.60
N VAL A 164 -13.04 -7.45 6.58
CA VAL A 164 -12.70 -8.27 5.39
C VAL A 164 -11.93 -9.51 5.81
N LYS A 165 -10.89 -9.34 6.62
CA LYS A 165 -10.04 -10.45 7.10
C LYS A 165 -10.83 -11.49 7.91
N GLN A 166 -11.83 -11.06 8.69
CA GLN A 166 -12.70 -11.97 9.44
C GLN A 166 -13.70 -12.72 8.56
N ASN A 167 -14.08 -12.18 7.39
CA ASN A 167 -15.09 -12.75 6.49
C ASN A 167 -14.51 -13.51 5.29
N GLY A 168 -13.26 -13.97 5.35
CA GLY A 168 -12.68 -14.87 4.35
C GLY A 168 -11.57 -14.28 3.51
N LYS A 169 -11.19 -12.99 3.71
CA LYS A 169 -10.13 -12.29 2.98
C LYS A 169 -10.44 -12.06 1.49
N GLY A 170 -9.49 -11.49 0.75
CA GLY A 170 -9.58 -11.33 -0.70
C GLY A 170 -10.69 -10.37 -1.17
N ASP A 171 -11.13 -9.44 -0.35
CA ASP A 171 -12.24 -8.53 -0.63
C ASP A 171 -11.87 -7.08 -0.28
N PHE A 172 -12.71 -6.15 -0.71
CA PHE A 172 -12.64 -4.74 -0.34
C PHE A 172 -13.95 -4.29 0.30
N ARG A 173 -13.85 -3.63 1.44
CA ARG A 173 -15.01 -3.01 2.12
C ARG A 173 -14.71 -1.57 2.50
N VAL A 174 -15.74 -0.77 2.47
CA VAL A 174 -15.74 0.59 2.99
C VAL A 174 -16.42 0.56 4.34
N LYS A 175 -15.88 1.33 5.28
CA LYS A 175 -16.54 1.53 6.58
C LYS A 175 -17.93 2.14 6.34
N VAL A 176 -18.95 1.54 6.93
CA VAL A 176 -20.33 2.05 6.95
C VAL A 176 -20.51 3.00 8.12
#